data_8f7e13b9e45387ea47cb5b890c4762df
#
_entry.id   8f7e13b9e45387ea47cb5b890c4762df
#
_cell.length_a   1.000
_cell.length_b   1.000
_cell.length_c   1.000
_cell.angle_alpha   90.00
_cell.angle_beta   90.00
_cell.angle_gamma   90.00
#
_symmetry.space_group_name_H-M   'P 1'
#
loop_
_entity.id
_entity.type
_entity.pdbx_description
1 polymer ?
#
loop_
_entity_poly.entity_id
_entity_poly.type
_entity_poly.pdbx_seq_one_letter_code
_entity_poly.pdbx_strand_id
1 'polypeptide(L)'
;MGLEVKKPFQTFTEHGFPPELIKELEKRTGHKVIGNKSASGTEILDELAEEEIATGHMIVYTSADSVLQICGNEETFGLDELYRCCEIARELTMKDEWKVGRVIARPYVGKKKGEFKRTSNRHDYALKPFGPTALNALKDAGYDVISIGKINDIFVGEGITEAYKSKSSVHGMEQTIDVAKKDFHGLCFVNLVDFDALWGHRRNPSGYAQEIEKFDVNLGVLLDTLREDDLLIITADHGNDP
;
A
#
# COMPACT_ATOMS: atom_id res chain seq x y z
N MET A 1 7.76 12.52 -10.38
CA MET A 1 7.82 13.20 -9.06
C MET A 1 9.25 13.64 -8.68
N GLY A 2 10.17 13.73 -9.64
CA GLY A 2 11.50 14.32 -9.48
C GLY A 2 12.59 13.40 -8.95
N LEU A 3 12.30 12.13 -8.68
CA LEU A 3 13.29 11.16 -8.25
C LEU A 3 13.54 10.10 -9.33
N GLU A 4 14.82 9.82 -9.60
CA GLU A 4 15.24 8.75 -10.50
C GLU A 4 15.45 7.45 -9.71
N VAL A 5 14.75 6.40 -10.08
CA VAL A 5 14.93 5.07 -9.48
C VAL A 5 16.11 4.38 -10.16
N LYS A 6 17.26 4.35 -9.51
CA LYS A 6 18.49 3.75 -10.04
C LYS A 6 18.48 2.22 -10.05
N LYS A 7 17.74 1.60 -9.12
CA LYS A 7 17.62 0.14 -9.02
C LYS A 7 16.15 -0.20 -8.73
N PRO A 8 15.55 -1.18 -9.44
CA PRO A 8 14.23 -1.68 -9.09
C PRO A 8 14.28 -2.33 -7.70
N PHE A 9 13.12 -2.38 -7.02
CA PHE A 9 12.99 -3.17 -5.80
C PHE A 9 13.18 -4.65 -6.12
N GLN A 10 13.81 -5.38 -5.19
CA GLN A 10 14.00 -6.81 -5.35
C GLN A 10 12.70 -7.57 -5.08
N THR A 11 12.53 -8.68 -5.77
CA THR A 11 11.51 -9.68 -5.50
C THR A 11 12.18 -10.97 -5.04
N PHE A 12 11.59 -11.67 -4.09
CA PHE A 12 12.14 -12.89 -3.49
C PHE A 12 11.22 -14.09 -3.72
N THR A 13 10.66 -14.18 -4.94
CA THR A 13 9.62 -15.14 -5.28
C THR A 13 10.12 -16.56 -5.50
N GLU A 14 11.36 -16.73 -5.92
CA GLU A 14 11.91 -18.03 -6.32
C GLU A 14 12.36 -18.87 -5.10
N HIS A 15 13.05 -18.25 -4.14
CA HIS A 15 13.66 -18.97 -3.01
C HIS A 15 13.30 -18.39 -1.63
N GLY A 16 12.35 -17.44 -1.58
CA GLY A 16 12.10 -16.67 -0.36
C GLY A 16 13.22 -15.68 -0.07
N PHE A 17 13.21 -15.11 1.14
CA PHE A 17 14.20 -14.12 1.56
C PHE A 17 15.53 -14.78 1.92
N PRO A 18 16.67 -14.05 1.72
CA PRO A 18 17.99 -14.57 2.03
C PRO A 18 18.13 -15.04 3.49
N PRO A 19 18.88 -16.13 3.74
CA PRO A 19 19.05 -16.66 5.11
C PRO A 19 19.62 -15.64 6.10
N GLU A 20 20.43 -14.70 5.63
CA GLU A 20 21.03 -13.64 6.45
C GLU A 20 19.97 -12.67 6.96
N LEU A 21 19.00 -12.30 6.11
CA LEU A 21 17.85 -11.47 6.51
C LEU A 21 16.99 -12.22 7.54
N ILE A 22 16.68 -13.48 7.27
CA ILE A 22 15.85 -14.30 8.18
C ILE A 22 16.52 -14.44 9.55
N LYS A 23 17.81 -14.74 9.62
CA LYS A 23 18.57 -14.85 10.89
C LYS A 23 18.57 -13.53 11.67
N GLU A 24 18.77 -12.41 10.98
CA GLU A 24 18.76 -11.12 11.67
C GLU A 24 17.35 -10.73 12.13
N LEU A 25 16.32 -11.08 11.36
CA LEU A 25 14.92 -10.91 11.75
C LEU A 25 14.58 -11.73 13.00
N GLU A 26 14.91 -13.01 13.01
CA GLU A 26 14.72 -13.91 14.18
C GLU A 26 15.44 -13.37 15.43
N LYS A 27 16.69 -12.97 15.27
CA LYS A 27 17.49 -12.42 16.37
C LYS A 27 16.86 -11.16 16.98
N ARG A 28 16.37 -10.25 16.14
CA ARG A 28 15.82 -8.97 16.60
C ARG A 28 14.39 -9.08 17.11
N THR A 29 13.58 -9.94 16.52
CA THR A 29 12.19 -10.16 16.95
C THR A 29 12.09 -11.10 18.14
N GLY A 30 13.00 -12.09 18.26
CA GLY A 30 12.92 -13.17 19.23
C GLY A 30 12.05 -14.35 18.79
N HIS A 31 11.46 -14.28 17.59
CA HIS A 31 10.61 -15.33 17.02
C HIS A 31 11.34 -16.08 15.92
N LYS A 32 11.20 -17.40 15.89
CA LYS A 32 11.63 -18.19 14.73
C LYS A 32 10.71 -17.94 13.54
N VAL A 33 11.29 -17.94 12.35
CA VAL A 33 10.56 -17.75 11.09
C VAL A 33 10.15 -19.10 10.52
N ILE A 34 8.88 -19.21 10.14
CA ILE A 34 8.34 -20.28 9.31
C ILE A 34 7.75 -19.71 8.01
N GLY A 35 7.69 -20.55 6.99
CA GLY A 35 7.20 -20.17 5.65
C GLY A 35 8.35 -19.78 4.73
N ASN A 36 8.81 -18.55 4.78
CA ASN A 36 9.86 -17.96 3.94
C ASN A 36 9.79 -18.40 2.46
N LYS A 37 8.63 -18.26 1.85
CA LYS A 37 8.36 -18.64 0.45
C LYS A 37 7.37 -17.70 -0.21
N SER A 38 7.23 -17.81 -1.52
CA SER A 38 6.13 -17.17 -2.25
C SER A 38 4.84 -17.97 -2.03
N ALA A 39 3.78 -17.28 -1.60
CA ALA A 39 2.47 -17.91 -1.36
C ALA A 39 1.33 -16.89 -1.45
N SER A 40 0.11 -17.39 -1.65
CA SER A 40 -1.08 -16.61 -1.36
C SER A 40 -1.30 -16.58 0.16
N GLY A 41 -1.88 -15.50 0.64
CA GLY A 41 -2.02 -15.38 2.09
C GLY A 41 -3.17 -16.20 2.68
N THR A 42 -4.03 -16.84 1.89
CA THR A 42 -4.98 -17.85 2.37
C THR A 42 -4.32 -19.21 2.46
N GLU A 43 -3.56 -19.60 1.44
CA GLU A 43 -2.79 -20.85 1.43
C GLU A 43 -1.78 -20.93 2.56
N ILE A 44 -1.04 -19.85 2.81
CA ILE A 44 -0.03 -19.84 3.87
C ILE A 44 -0.65 -19.97 5.28
N LEU A 45 -1.84 -19.43 5.51
CA LEU A 45 -2.56 -19.61 6.77
C LEU A 45 -3.06 -21.05 6.92
N ASP A 46 -3.64 -21.64 5.88
CA ASP A 46 -4.10 -23.04 5.91
C ASP A 46 -2.96 -24.04 6.13
N GLU A 47 -1.73 -23.65 5.79
CA GLU A 47 -0.54 -24.49 5.96
C GLU A 47 0.14 -24.30 7.33
N LEU A 48 0.29 -23.08 7.81
CA LEU A 48 1.21 -22.75 8.89
C LEU A 48 0.56 -22.12 10.14
N ALA A 49 -0.71 -21.72 10.07
CA ALA A 49 -1.32 -21.00 11.19
C ALA A 49 -1.47 -21.86 12.46
N GLU A 50 -1.71 -23.17 12.35
CA GLU A 50 -1.75 -24.06 13.52
C GLU A 50 -0.38 -24.20 14.18
N GLU A 51 0.70 -24.24 13.40
CA GLU A 51 2.08 -24.25 13.93
C GLU A 51 2.40 -22.92 14.62
N GLU A 52 2.05 -21.77 14.00
CA GLU A 52 2.25 -20.45 14.61
C GLU A 52 1.55 -20.35 15.96
N ILE A 53 0.26 -20.75 16.04
CA ILE A 53 -0.52 -20.74 17.28
C ILE A 53 0.10 -21.62 18.37
N ALA A 54 0.63 -22.80 17.99
CA ALA A 54 1.20 -23.76 18.92
C ALA A 54 2.59 -23.38 19.42
N THR A 55 3.39 -22.69 18.60
CA THR A 55 4.82 -22.46 18.86
C THR A 55 5.19 -21.00 19.10
N GLY A 56 4.35 -20.04 18.67
CA GLY A 56 4.68 -18.62 18.62
C GLY A 56 5.71 -18.28 17.52
N HIS A 57 5.92 -19.16 16.55
CA HIS A 57 6.77 -18.89 15.39
C HIS A 57 6.09 -17.84 14.48
N MET A 58 6.88 -17.04 13.80
CA MET A 58 6.40 -15.96 12.93
C MET A 58 6.29 -16.43 11.49
N ILE A 59 5.09 -16.37 10.91
CA ILE A 59 4.88 -16.70 9.50
C ILE A 59 5.38 -15.54 8.63
N VAL A 60 6.44 -15.77 7.85
CA VAL A 60 6.99 -14.81 6.87
C VAL A 60 6.82 -15.38 5.48
N TYR A 61 6.33 -14.55 4.54
CA TYR A 61 6.16 -14.94 3.14
C TYR A 61 6.23 -13.74 2.20
N THR A 62 6.35 -14.02 0.91
CA THR A 62 6.29 -13.00 -0.15
C THR A 62 5.20 -13.34 -1.17
N SER A 63 5.01 -12.49 -2.16
CA SER A 63 4.17 -12.69 -3.34
C SER A 63 4.92 -12.22 -4.59
N ALA A 64 4.25 -12.10 -5.73
CA ALA A 64 4.86 -11.63 -6.97
C ALA A 64 5.42 -10.20 -6.87
N ASP A 65 4.88 -9.39 -5.96
CA ASP A 65 5.35 -8.03 -5.71
C ASP A 65 6.60 -8.01 -4.83
N SER A 66 7.26 -6.84 -4.78
CA SER A 66 8.37 -6.59 -3.85
C SER A 66 7.86 -6.32 -2.43
N VAL A 67 7.43 -7.38 -1.75
CA VAL A 67 6.81 -7.29 -0.42
C VAL A 67 7.33 -8.36 0.53
N LEU A 68 7.52 -7.99 1.80
CA LEU A 68 7.69 -8.91 2.92
C LEU A 68 6.41 -8.88 3.75
N GLN A 69 5.78 -10.03 3.93
CA GLN A 69 4.53 -10.13 4.65
C GLN A 69 4.70 -11.00 5.89
N ILE A 70 4.15 -10.55 7.00
CA ILE A 70 4.15 -11.28 8.28
C ILE A 70 2.71 -11.52 8.69
N CYS A 71 2.33 -12.79 8.90
CA CYS A 71 1.07 -13.13 9.54
C CYS A 71 1.27 -13.32 11.04
N GLY A 72 0.25 -12.96 11.81
CA GLY A 72 0.18 -13.21 13.25
C GLY A 72 -1.27 -13.33 13.70
N ASN A 73 -1.57 -14.32 14.52
CA ASN A 73 -2.89 -14.49 15.12
C ASN A 73 -3.10 -13.43 16.20
N GLU A 74 -4.22 -12.68 16.13
CA GLU A 74 -4.46 -11.59 17.08
C GLU A 74 -4.61 -12.05 18.53
N GLU A 75 -5.08 -13.29 18.77
CA GLU A 75 -5.32 -13.83 20.11
C GLU A 75 -4.05 -14.43 20.73
N THR A 76 -3.18 -15.08 19.94
CA THR A 76 -2.04 -15.85 20.42
C THR A 76 -0.69 -15.18 20.20
N PHE A 77 -0.46 -14.61 19.03
CA PHE A 77 0.74 -13.83 18.71
C PHE A 77 0.64 -12.41 19.25
N GLY A 78 -0.54 -11.83 19.12
CA GLY A 78 -0.84 -10.47 19.54
C GLY A 78 -0.60 -9.43 18.44
N LEU A 79 -1.53 -8.46 18.35
CA LEU A 79 -1.49 -7.44 17.30
C LEU A 79 -0.30 -6.49 17.45
N ASP A 80 -0.02 -6.04 18.69
CA ASP A 80 1.11 -5.13 18.97
C ASP A 80 2.45 -5.81 18.68
N GLU A 81 2.57 -7.10 18.98
CA GLU A 81 3.77 -7.88 18.69
C GLU A 81 3.96 -8.07 17.19
N LEU A 82 2.89 -8.34 16.45
CA LEU A 82 2.93 -8.40 14.99
C LEU A 82 3.43 -7.07 14.39
N TYR A 83 2.93 -5.95 14.89
CA TYR A 83 3.36 -4.63 14.43
C TYR A 83 4.82 -4.37 14.76
N ARG A 84 5.26 -4.68 15.98
CA ARG A 84 6.68 -4.57 16.38
C ARG A 84 7.60 -5.39 15.46
N CYS A 85 7.21 -6.63 15.13
CA CYS A 85 7.96 -7.47 14.20
C CYS A 85 8.02 -6.87 12.80
N CYS A 86 6.93 -6.29 12.32
CA CYS A 86 6.89 -5.61 11.01
C CYS A 86 7.75 -4.34 10.98
N GLU A 87 7.81 -3.57 12.05
CA GLU A 87 8.69 -2.41 12.17
C GLU A 87 10.16 -2.82 12.08
N ILE A 88 10.56 -3.87 12.82
CA ILE A 88 11.91 -4.45 12.74
C ILE A 88 12.21 -4.94 11.32
N ALA A 89 11.26 -5.64 10.68
CA ALA A 89 11.42 -6.10 9.31
C ALA A 89 11.56 -4.91 8.34
N ARG A 90 10.81 -3.82 8.55
CA ARG A 90 10.94 -2.60 7.74
C ARG A 90 12.31 -1.95 7.88
N GLU A 91 12.84 -1.85 9.10
CA GLU A 91 14.21 -1.35 9.31
C GLU A 91 15.27 -2.20 8.61
N LEU A 92 15.19 -3.52 8.73
CA LEU A 92 16.13 -4.45 8.10
C LEU A 92 16.08 -4.35 6.57
N THR A 93 14.87 -4.25 6.01
CA THR A 93 14.65 -4.17 4.57
C THR A 93 14.85 -2.77 3.99
N MET A 94 15.42 -1.84 4.75
CA MET A 94 15.99 -0.59 4.23
C MET A 94 17.37 -0.77 3.59
N LYS A 95 18.10 -1.85 3.92
CA LYS A 95 19.38 -2.17 3.30
C LYS A 95 19.17 -2.53 1.83
N ASP A 96 20.06 -2.04 0.97
CA ASP A 96 19.93 -2.19 -0.50
C ASP A 96 19.85 -3.65 -0.95
N GLU A 97 20.55 -4.55 -0.28
CA GLU A 97 20.56 -5.99 -0.56
C GLU A 97 19.24 -6.71 -0.21
N TRP A 98 18.44 -6.11 0.70
CA TRP A 98 17.19 -6.70 1.21
C TRP A 98 15.96 -5.80 0.94
N LYS A 99 16.16 -4.72 0.20
CA LYS A 99 15.15 -3.68 0.02
C LYS A 99 13.91 -4.20 -0.69
N VAL A 100 12.78 -4.12 0.01
CA VAL A 100 11.45 -4.39 -0.54
C VAL A 100 10.58 -3.13 -0.51
N GLY A 101 9.65 -3.04 -1.44
CA GLY A 101 8.75 -1.90 -1.54
C GLY A 101 7.85 -1.71 -0.32
N ARG A 102 7.38 -2.81 0.28
CA ARG A 102 6.51 -2.79 1.46
C ARG A 102 6.82 -3.93 2.41
N VAL A 103 6.65 -3.69 3.71
CA VAL A 103 6.42 -4.73 4.71
C VAL A 103 4.96 -4.66 5.13
N ILE A 104 4.29 -5.79 5.23
CA ILE A 104 2.84 -5.84 5.48
C ILE A 104 2.54 -6.73 6.67
N ALA A 105 1.91 -6.15 7.70
CA ALA A 105 1.27 -6.90 8.77
C ALA A 105 -0.04 -7.51 8.27
N ARG A 106 -0.19 -8.82 8.44
CA ARG A 106 -1.36 -9.61 8.04
C ARG A 106 -1.99 -10.31 9.25
N PRO A 107 -2.66 -9.57 10.13
CA PRO A 107 -3.33 -10.16 11.27
C PRO A 107 -4.49 -11.06 10.84
N TYR A 108 -4.72 -12.10 11.61
CA TYR A 108 -5.81 -13.05 11.40
C TYR A 108 -6.36 -13.57 12.74
N VAL A 109 -7.55 -14.16 12.68
CA VAL A 109 -8.21 -14.84 13.79
C VAL A 109 -8.59 -16.27 13.39
N GLY A 110 -8.95 -17.11 14.36
CA GLY A 110 -9.32 -18.51 14.17
C GLY A 110 -8.37 -19.43 14.93
N LYS A 111 -8.82 -20.67 15.21
CA LYS A 111 -8.09 -21.61 16.06
C LYS A 111 -7.61 -22.87 15.33
N LYS A 112 -8.22 -23.19 14.19
CA LYS A 112 -7.91 -24.38 13.39
C LYS A 112 -8.15 -24.14 11.91
N LYS A 113 -7.59 -25.03 11.11
CA LYS A 113 -7.74 -24.99 9.64
C LYS A 113 -9.22 -24.90 9.21
N GLY A 114 -9.48 -24.03 8.27
CA GLY A 114 -10.84 -23.71 7.77
C GLY A 114 -11.57 -22.60 8.55
N GLU A 115 -11.05 -22.18 9.71
CA GLU A 115 -11.61 -21.07 10.50
C GLU A 115 -10.78 -19.80 10.36
N PHE A 116 -9.58 -19.86 9.80
CA PHE A 116 -8.69 -18.71 9.70
C PHE A 116 -9.25 -17.63 8.80
N LYS A 117 -9.36 -16.41 9.34
CA LYS A 117 -9.87 -15.22 8.63
C LYS A 117 -8.96 -14.04 8.91
N ARG A 118 -8.55 -13.37 7.83
CA ARG A 118 -7.83 -12.09 7.94
C ARG A 118 -8.74 -11.03 8.52
N THR A 119 -8.18 -10.18 9.36
CA THR A 119 -8.87 -9.05 9.96
C THR A 119 -8.66 -7.76 9.17
N SER A 120 -9.38 -6.72 9.55
CA SER A 120 -9.21 -5.36 9.00
C SER A 120 -7.98 -4.63 9.57
N ASN A 121 -7.31 -5.20 10.57
CA ASN A 121 -6.13 -4.61 11.24
C ASN A 121 -4.83 -4.80 10.42
N ARG A 122 -4.95 -5.03 9.10
CA ARG A 122 -3.81 -5.00 8.19
C ARG A 122 -3.13 -3.63 8.26
N HIS A 123 -1.79 -3.64 8.32
CA HIS A 123 -0.99 -2.43 8.27
C HIS A 123 0.17 -2.59 7.26
N ASP A 124 0.33 -1.59 6.38
CA ASP A 124 1.37 -1.56 5.35
C ASP A 124 2.46 -0.55 5.74
N TYR A 125 3.68 -1.04 5.92
CA TYR A 125 4.88 -0.23 6.16
C TYR A 125 5.56 0.06 4.82
N ALA A 126 5.12 1.11 4.15
CA ALA A 126 5.68 1.54 2.88
C ALA A 126 7.08 2.15 3.05
N LEU A 127 7.87 2.15 1.99
CA LEU A 127 9.08 2.96 1.93
C LEU A 127 8.70 4.42 1.72
N LYS A 128 9.29 5.30 2.52
CA LYS A 128 9.30 6.72 2.21
C LYS A 128 10.05 6.96 0.89
N PRO A 129 9.70 8.01 0.15
CA PRO A 129 10.54 8.46 -0.95
C PRO A 129 12.00 8.62 -0.47
N PHE A 130 12.95 8.15 -1.26
CA PHE A 130 14.38 8.17 -0.87
C PHE A 130 15.06 9.54 -0.99
N GLY A 131 14.30 10.56 -1.33
CA GLY A 131 14.71 11.95 -1.41
C GLY A 131 13.53 12.90 -1.55
N PRO A 132 13.76 14.21 -1.54
CA PRO A 132 12.72 15.21 -1.74
C PRO A 132 12.00 15.02 -3.09
N THR A 133 10.70 15.03 -3.06
CA THR A 133 9.83 14.97 -4.25
C THR A 133 9.33 16.35 -4.61
N ALA A 134 8.62 16.48 -5.73
CA ALA A 134 7.90 17.71 -6.09
C ALA A 134 6.89 18.13 -4.99
N LEU A 135 6.31 17.15 -4.26
CA LEU A 135 5.40 17.44 -3.13
C LEU A 135 6.13 18.17 -1.99
N ASN A 136 7.36 17.70 -1.66
CA ASN A 136 8.19 18.37 -0.65
C ASN A 136 8.53 19.79 -1.10
N ALA A 137 8.96 19.97 -2.36
CA ALA A 137 9.35 21.29 -2.89
C ALA A 137 8.18 22.28 -2.86
N LEU A 138 6.97 21.85 -3.21
CA LEU A 138 5.77 22.69 -3.13
C LEU A 138 5.47 23.08 -1.68
N LYS A 139 5.44 22.11 -0.77
CA LYS A 139 5.20 22.35 0.67
C LYS A 139 6.24 23.29 1.27
N ASP A 140 7.53 23.09 0.97
CA ASP A 140 8.63 23.91 1.48
C ASP A 140 8.57 25.36 0.92
N ALA A 141 7.99 25.53 -0.28
CA ALA A 141 7.72 26.82 -0.88
C ALA A 141 6.44 27.50 -0.34
N GLY A 142 5.74 26.86 0.61
CA GLY A 142 4.53 27.39 1.24
C GLY A 142 3.23 27.16 0.43
N TYR A 143 3.26 26.28 -0.57
CA TYR A 143 2.07 25.88 -1.31
C TYR A 143 1.30 24.76 -0.60
N ASP A 144 0.00 24.72 -0.84
CA ASP A 144 -0.83 23.59 -0.41
C ASP A 144 -0.52 22.34 -1.26
N VAL A 145 -0.45 21.20 -0.59
CA VAL A 145 -0.32 19.90 -1.23
C VAL A 145 -1.40 18.98 -0.67
N ILE A 146 -2.52 18.96 -1.38
CA ILE A 146 -3.73 18.23 -0.98
C ILE A 146 -3.69 16.86 -1.67
N SER A 147 -3.84 15.79 -0.89
CA SER A 147 -3.89 14.42 -1.40
C SER A 147 -5.28 13.82 -1.26
N ILE A 148 -5.75 13.12 -2.31
CA ILE A 148 -7.02 12.39 -2.30
C ILE A 148 -6.75 10.93 -2.68
N GLY A 149 -7.41 9.99 -1.99
CA GLY A 149 -7.24 8.56 -2.22
C GLY A 149 -5.99 8.01 -1.54
N LYS A 150 -5.19 7.24 -2.26
CA LYS A 150 -3.99 6.56 -1.73
C LYS A 150 -2.71 7.41 -1.77
N ILE A 151 -2.74 8.63 -2.30
CA ILE A 151 -1.54 9.45 -2.47
C ILE A 151 -0.78 9.64 -1.15
N ASN A 152 -1.49 9.96 -0.07
CA ASN A 152 -0.87 10.10 1.25
C ASN A 152 -0.16 8.82 1.70
N ASP A 153 -0.76 7.66 1.47
CA ASP A 153 -0.20 6.36 1.86
C ASP A 153 1.00 5.99 0.97
N ILE A 154 0.95 6.29 -0.33
CA ILE A 154 2.05 6.07 -1.28
C ILE A 154 3.29 6.89 -0.91
N PHE A 155 3.11 8.15 -0.53
CA PHE A 155 4.20 9.04 -0.15
C PHE A 155 4.48 9.03 1.36
N VAL A 156 3.77 8.20 2.15
CA VAL A 156 3.92 8.10 3.62
C VAL A 156 3.83 9.48 4.30
N GLY A 157 2.91 10.32 3.81
CA GLY A 157 2.68 11.68 4.28
C GLY A 157 3.76 12.70 3.89
N GLU A 158 4.82 12.30 3.20
CA GLU A 158 5.92 13.19 2.83
C GLU A 158 5.48 14.26 1.82
N GLY A 159 5.66 15.52 2.19
CA GLY A 159 5.31 16.65 1.34
C GLY A 159 3.80 16.94 1.26
N ILE A 160 2.95 16.28 2.04
CA ILE A 160 1.49 16.50 2.07
C ILE A 160 1.14 17.52 3.16
N THR A 161 0.23 18.44 2.85
CA THR A 161 -0.34 19.41 3.79
C THR A 161 -1.72 19.01 4.29
N GLU A 162 -2.54 18.38 3.42
CA GLU A 162 -3.88 17.93 3.74
C GLU A 162 -4.17 16.60 3.04
N ALA A 163 -4.86 15.66 3.69
CA ALA A 163 -5.13 14.33 3.16
C ALA A 163 -6.58 13.88 3.32
N TYR A 164 -7.18 13.40 2.25
CA TYR A 164 -8.54 12.86 2.19
C TYR A 164 -8.52 11.40 1.76
N LYS A 165 -9.04 10.50 2.59
CA LYS A 165 -9.25 9.10 2.21
C LYS A 165 -10.52 8.95 1.40
N SER A 166 -10.43 8.35 0.23
CA SER A 166 -11.60 8.01 -0.58
C SER A 166 -12.06 6.57 -0.32
N LYS A 167 -13.37 6.35 -0.43
CA LYS A 167 -13.99 5.01 -0.32
C LYS A 167 -14.19 4.34 -1.68
N SER A 168 -14.17 5.13 -2.74
CA SER A 168 -14.34 4.73 -4.14
C SER A 168 -13.77 5.81 -5.06
N SER A 169 -13.64 5.52 -6.35
CA SER A 169 -13.25 6.54 -7.34
C SER A 169 -14.29 7.66 -7.45
N VAL A 170 -15.59 7.34 -7.40
CA VAL A 170 -16.66 8.35 -7.38
C VAL A 170 -16.52 9.27 -6.17
N HIS A 171 -16.34 8.72 -4.96
CA HIS A 171 -16.11 9.53 -3.75
C HIS A 171 -14.82 10.37 -3.85
N GLY A 172 -13.77 9.84 -4.49
CA GLY A 172 -12.56 10.62 -4.78
C GLY A 172 -12.81 11.80 -5.68
N MET A 173 -13.65 11.65 -6.71
CA MET A 173 -14.05 12.75 -7.59
C MET A 173 -14.93 13.78 -6.87
N GLU A 174 -15.87 13.37 -6.03
CA GLU A 174 -16.66 14.27 -5.18
C GLU A 174 -15.76 15.13 -4.29
N GLN A 175 -14.78 14.52 -3.62
CA GLN A 175 -13.79 15.22 -2.80
C GLN A 175 -12.94 16.18 -3.65
N THR A 176 -12.57 15.80 -4.88
CA THR A 176 -11.81 16.65 -5.81
C THR A 176 -12.60 17.88 -6.19
N ILE A 177 -13.89 17.73 -6.51
CA ILE A 177 -14.80 18.82 -6.83
C ILE A 177 -14.96 19.75 -5.62
N ASP A 178 -15.05 19.22 -4.43
CA ASP A 178 -15.17 20.02 -3.20
C ASP A 178 -13.86 20.76 -2.87
N VAL A 179 -12.71 20.19 -3.17
CA VAL A 179 -11.40 20.87 -3.06
C VAL A 179 -11.29 21.96 -4.10
N ALA A 180 -11.73 21.75 -5.35
CA ALA A 180 -11.71 22.76 -6.42
C ALA A 180 -12.53 24.01 -6.08
N LYS A 181 -13.55 23.89 -5.22
CA LYS A 181 -14.35 25.03 -4.71
C LYS A 181 -13.64 25.84 -3.62
N LYS A 182 -12.58 25.28 -3.01
CA LYS A 182 -11.83 25.95 -1.96
C LYS A 182 -10.88 26.99 -2.56
N ASP A 183 -10.57 28.01 -1.79
CA ASP A 183 -9.51 28.94 -2.13
C ASP A 183 -8.17 28.39 -1.61
N PHE A 184 -7.47 27.60 -2.45
CA PHE A 184 -6.15 27.07 -2.16
C PHE A 184 -5.18 27.39 -3.30
N HIS A 185 -3.90 27.45 -3.00
CA HIS A 185 -2.86 27.70 -3.99
C HIS A 185 -1.78 26.62 -3.91
N GLY A 186 -1.75 25.71 -4.87
CA GLY A 186 -0.85 24.57 -4.85
C GLY A 186 -1.29 23.40 -5.71
N LEU A 187 -1.14 22.19 -5.21
CA LEU A 187 -1.42 20.94 -5.92
C LEU A 187 -2.48 20.12 -5.21
N CYS A 188 -3.54 19.75 -5.90
CA CYS A 188 -4.42 18.65 -5.50
C CYS A 188 -4.04 17.39 -6.29
N PHE A 189 -3.49 16.37 -5.61
CA PHE A 189 -3.07 15.11 -6.23
C PHE A 189 -4.06 14.01 -5.88
N VAL A 190 -4.71 13.45 -6.89
CA VAL A 190 -5.82 12.51 -6.75
C VAL A 190 -5.42 11.14 -7.30
N ASN A 191 -5.76 10.08 -6.58
CA ASN A 191 -5.65 8.70 -7.07
C ASN A 191 -7.02 8.03 -7.02
N LEU A 192 -7.53 7.63 -8.19
CA LEU A 192 -8.82 6.95 -8.37
C LEU A 192 -8.56 5.45 -8.49
N VAL A 193 -8.81 4.70 -7.43
CA VAL A 193 -8.30 3.35 -7.22
C VAL A 193 -9.12 2.25 -7.88
N ASP A 194 -10.42 2.48 -8.14
CA ASP A 194 -11.36 1.43 -8.53
C ASP A 194 -11.08 0.88 -9.93
N PHE A 195 -10.52 1.68 -10.82
CA PHE A 195 -10.09 1.25 -12.16
C PHE A 195 -9.20 0.02 -12.10
N ASP A 196 -8.19 0.04 -11.23
CA ASP A 196 -7.29 -1.07 -11.01
C ASP A 196 -7.87 -2.11 -10.05
N ALA A 197 -8.22 -1.69 -8.83
CA ALA A 197 -8.54 -2.61 -7.73
C ALA A 197 -9.83 -3.42 -7.93
N LEU A 198 -10.87 -2.83 -8.55
CA LEU A 198 -12.15 -3.50 -8.78
C LEU A 198 -12.29 -4.10 -10.17
N TRP A 199 -11.72 -3.44 -11.18
CA TRP A 199 -12.00 -3.78 -12.57
C TRP A 199 -10.80 -4.37 -13.29
N GLY A 200 -9.61 -3.74 -13.18
CA GLY A 200 -8.39 -4.20 -13.82
C GLY A 200 -7.90 -5.55 -13.30
N HIS A 201 -7.58 -5.65 -12.03
CA HIS A 201 -7.14 -6.91 -11.41
C HIS A 201 -8.15 -8.05 -11.53
N ARG A 202 -9.42 -7.75 -11.68
CA ARG A 202 -10.50 -8.74 -11.83
C ARG A 202 -10.84 -9.03 -13.29
N ARG A 203 -10.15 -8.41 -14.22
CA ARG A 203 -10.35 -8.57 -15.67
C ARG A 203 -11.81 -8.40 -16.06
N ASN A 204 -12.41 -7.31 -15.62
CA ASN A 204 -13.81 -6.98 -15.89
C ASN A 204 -13.92 -5.74 -16.81
N PRO A 205 -13.84 -5.92 -18.14
CA PRO A 205 -13.88 -4.80 -19.09
C PRO A 205 -15.19 -4.00 -19.02
N SER A 206 -16.32 -4.67 -18.77
CA SER A 206 -17.61 -3.98 -18.64
C SER A 206 -17.65 -3.08 -17.40
N GLY A 207 -17.09 -3.53 -16.27
CA GLY A 207 -16.99 -2.72 -15.06
C GLY A 207 -16.02 -1.55 -15.26
N TYR A 208 -14.92 -1.77 -15.98
CA TYR A 208 -13.95 -0.72 -16.29
C TYR A 208 -14.58 0.36 -17.18
N ALA A 209 -15.33 -0.02 -18.22
CA ALA A 209 -16.05 0.91 -19.09
C ALA A 209 -17.08 1.74 -18.31
N GLN A 210 -17.87 1.10 -17.44
CA GLN A 210 -18.82 1.81 -16.57
C GLN A 210 -18.13 2.81 -15.62
N GLU A 211 -16.93 2.48 -15.15
CA GLU A 211 -16.16 3.39 -14.29
C GLU A 211 -15.66 4.62 -15.08
N ILE A 212 -15.28 4.43 -16.35
CA ILE A 212 -14.95 5.54 -17.26
C ILE A 212 -16.17 6.47 -17.45
N GLU A 213 -17.36 5.91 -17.69
CA GLU A 213 -18.59 6.69 -17.83
C GLU A 213 -18.91 7.51 -16.56
N LYS A 214 -18.76 6.92 -15.37
CA LYS A 214 -18.94 7.63 -14.10
C LYS A 214 -17.89 8.73 -13.90
N PHE A 215 -16.64 8.45 -14.27
CA PHE A 215 -15.57 9.43 -14.23
C PHE A 215 -15.85 10.59 -15.15
N ASP A 216 -16.31 10.35 -16.39
CA ASP A 216 -16.64 11.37 -17.38
C ASP A 216 -17.73 12.32 -16.88
N VAL A 217 -18.79 11.78 -16.27
CA VAL A 217 -19.86 12.62 -15.67
C VAL A 217 -19.30 13.54 -14.57
N ASN A 218 -18.47 13.01 -13.67
CA ASN A 218 -17.86 13.81 -12.60
C ASN A 218 -16.80 14.77 -13.12
N LEU A 219 -16.10 14.40 -14.19
CA LEU A 219 -15.15 15.27 -14.87
C LEU A 219 -15.85 16.49 -15.45
N GLY A 220 -17.02 16.34 -16.05
CA GLY A 220 -17.84 17.48 -16.53
C GLY A 220 -18.12 18.47 -15.40
N VAL A 221 -18.57 18.00 -14.24
CA VAL A 221 -18.81 18.83 -13.05
C VAL A 221 -17.52 19.50 -12.55
N LEU A 222 -16.40 18.80 -12.56
CA LEU A 222 -15.11 19.35 -12.17
C LEU A 222 -14.69 20.48 -13.13
N LEU A 223 -14.79 20.26 -14.43
CA LEU A 223 -14.43 21.26 -15.46
C LEU A 223 -15.25 22.55 -15.31
N ASP A 224 -16.55 22.44 -14.99
CA ASP A 224 -17.41 23.59 -14.73
C ASP A 224 -17.06 24.32 -13.41
N THR A 225 -16.30 23.66 -12.52
CA THR A 225 -15.90 24.21 -11.22
C THR A 225 -14.54 24.91 -11.27
N LEU A 226 -13.66 24.49 -12.20
CA LEU A 226 -12.31 25.04 -12.35
C LEU A 226 -12.33 26.52 -12.76
N ARG A 227 -11.33 27.26 -12.28
CA ARG A 227 -11.09 28.65 -12.62
C ARG A 227 -10.20 28.78 -13.89
N GLU A 228 -10.13 29.93 -14.46
CA GLU A 228 -9.34 30.20 -15.69
C GLU A 228 -7.82 29.97 -15.48
N ASP A 229 -7.35 30.11 -14.24
CA ASP A 229 -5.94 29.93 -13.86
C ASP A 229 -5.64 28.54 -13.29
N ASP A 230 -6.61 27.64 -13.23
CA ASP A 230 -6.41 26.25 -12.81
C ASP A 230 -5.89 25.39 -13.98
N LEU A 231 -4.94 24.50 -13.69
CA LEU A 231 -4.44 23.50 -14.62
C LEU A 231 -4.88 22.10 -14.19
N LEU A 232 -5.66 21.44 -15.04
CA LEU A 232 -6.02 20.03 -14.84
C LEU A 232 -5.11 19.11 -15.66
N ILE A 233 -4.53 18.11 -15.00
CA ILE A 233 -3.74 17.05 -15.64
C ILE A 233 -4.39 15.71 -15.33
N ILE A 234 -4.81 14.98 -16.37
CA ILE A 234 -5.33 13.61 -16.25
C ILE A 234 -4.28 12.65 -16.81
N THR A 235 -3.88 11.68 -16.03
CA THR A 235 -2.86 10.70 -16.41
C THR A 235 -3.14 9.35 -15.76
N ALA A 236 -2.39 8.32 -16.15
CA ALA A 236 -2.35 7.04 -15.49
C ALA A 236 -0.96 6.80 -14.89
N ASP A 237 -0.90 6.09 -13.78
CA ASP A 237 0.35 5.64 -13.15
C ASP A 237 0.91 4.39 -13.85
N HIS A 238 0.03 3.55 -14.42
CA HIS A 238 0.38 2.41 -15.29
C HIS A 238 -0.78 2.08 -16.24
N GLY A 239 -0.50 1.25 -17.23
CA GLY A 239 -1.52 0.65 -18.09
C GLY A 239 -2.31 -0.43 -17.35
N ASN A 240 -3.54 -0.65 -17.79
CA ASN A 240 -4.39 -1.73 -17.34
C ASN A 240 -5.14 -2.31 -18.53
N ASP A 241 -5.19 -3.64 -18.63
CA ASP A 241 -5.90 -4.39 -19.68
C ASP A 241 -6.84 -5.39 -18.99
N PRO A 242 -8.07 -4.97 -18.68
CA PRO A 242 -9.04 -5.74 -17.92
C PRO A 242 -9.62 -6.93 -18.67
#